data_56a77ce6edeeac5793520603a49c3b56
#
_entry.id   56a77ce6edeeac5793520603a49c3b56
#
_cell.length_a   1.000
_cell.length_b   1.000
_cell.length_c   1.000
_cell.angle_alpha   90.00
_cell.angle_beta   90.00
_cell.angle_gamma   90.00
#
_symmetry.space_group_name_H-M   'P 1'
#
loop_
_entity.id
_entity.type
_entity.pdbx_description
1 polymer ?
#
loop_
_entity_poly.entity_id
_entity_poly.type
_entity_poly.pdbx_seq_one_letter_code
_entity_poly.pdbx_strand_id
1 'polypeptide(L)'
;CPVSIKDLKGDGSSSARDRYMEEYKEFVSNKMTKSLESIIQTTQRWHKDGCGMDMPGELVSEMLHHCEWAQKKCKTFFGRENLVSQLTEMLENPITEREEKFAGITACVVGVSGAGKTALMAKVASEMYTRRSNEDIPVIIRFCGTSPGSRNARNLIASICFQL
;
A
#
# COMPACT_ATOMS: atom_id res chain seq x y z
N CYS A 1 -14.38 -19.74 9.59
CA CYS A 1 -13.31 -19.76 10.61
C CYS A 1 -11.99 -19.89 9.91
N PRO A 2 -10.97 -19.10 10.26
CA PRO A 2 -9.65 -19.30 9.70
C PRO A 2 -9.12 -20.66 10.18
N VAL A 3 -8.66 -21.47 9.25
CA VAL A 3 -8.02 -22.76 9.51
C VAL A 3 -6.80 -22.54 10.40
N SER A 4 -6.70 -23.29 11.48
CA SER A 4 -5.61 -23.14 12.44
C SER A 4 -4.29 -23.59 11.82
N ILE A 5 -3.22 -22.84 12.06
CA ILE A 5 -1.84 -23.21 11.64
C ILE A 5 -1.41 -24.61 12.12
N LYS A 6 -2.11 -25.18 13.12
CA LYS A 6 -1.86 -26.53 13.61
C LYS A 6 -2.24 -27.63 12.61
N ASP A 7 -3.15 -27.34 11.67
CA ASP A 7 -3.62 -28.30 10.68
C ASP A 7 -2.65 -28.46 9.49
N LEU A 8 -1.63 -27.60 9.41
CA LEU A 8 -0.59 -27.62 8.37
C LEU A 8 0.61 -28.56 8.65
N LYS A 9 0.60 -29.30 9.77
CA LYS A 9 1.69 -30.22 10.13
C LYS A 9 1.54 -31.64 9.57
N GLY A 10 0.55 -31.89 8.73
CA GLY A 10 0.36 -33.17 8.07
C GLY A 10 0.78 -33.10 6.59
N ASP A 11 1.76 -33.88 6.21
CA ASP A 11 2.25 -34.19 4.85
C ASP A 11 2.53 -33.01 3.91
N GLY A 12 3.82 -32.79 3.70
CA GLY A 12 4.40 -31.74 2.85
C GLY A 12 4.12 -31.88 1.36
N SER A 13 2.87 -32.05 0.92
CA SER A 13 2.55 -31.91 -0.48
C SER A 13 2.41 -30.42 -0.82
N SER A 14 3.19 -29.96 -1.79
CA SER A 14 3.12 -28.63 -2.42
C SER A 14 1.66 -28.24 -2.71
N SER A 15 0.86 -29.15 -3.18
CA SER A 15 -0.56 -29.01 -3.53
C SER A 15 -1.48 -28.52 -2.37
N ALA A 16 -1.27 -28.98 -1.15
CA ALA A 16 -2.10 -28.56 -0.01
C ALA A 16 -1.76 -27.12 0.42
N ARG A 17 -0.49 -26.76 0.37
CA ARG A 17 0.01 -25.42 0.67
C ARG A 17 -0.47 -24.41 -0.38
N ASP A 18 -0.44 -24.78 -1.66
CA ASP A 18 -0.86 -23.92 -2.76
C ASP A 18 -2.37 -23.68 -2.70
N ARG A 19 -3.16 -24.70 -2.39
CA ARG A 19 -4.61 -24.57 -2.18
C ARG A 19 -4.95 -23.63 -1.01
N TYR A 20 -4.26 -23.79 0.13
CA TYR A 20 -4.44 -22.90 1.28
C TYR A 20 -4.08 -21.46 0.93
N MET A 21 -3.00 -21.24 0.17
CA MET A 21 -2.60 -19.91 -0.25
C MET A 21 -3.63 -19.26 -1.19
N GLU A 22 -4.25 -20.02 -2.06
CA GLU A 22 -5.33 -19.52 -2.93
C GLU A 22 -6.59 -19.19 -2.13
N GLU A 23 -7.03 -20.04 -1.24
CA GLU A 23 -8.18 -19.78 -0.36
C GLU A 23 -7.92 -18.55 0.54
N TYR A 24 -6.69 -18.39 1.04
CA TYR A 24 -6.31 -17.22 1.83
C TYR A 24 -6.30 -15.94 1.00
N LYS A 25 -5.78 -15.98 -0.22
CA LYS A 25 -5.82 -14.84 -1.16
C LYS A 25 -7.26 -14.43 -1.47
N GLU A 26 -8.11 -15.38 -1.78
CA GLU A 26 -9.53 -15.12 -2.06
C GLU A 26 -10.24 -14.52 -0.84
N PHE A 27 -10.02 -15.08 0.35
CA PHE A 27 -10.57 -14.54 1.59
C PHE A 27 -10.13 -13.10 1.84
N VAL A 28 -8.83 -12.80 1.70
CA VAL A 28 -8.28 -11.45 1.89
C VAL A 28 -8.84 -10.50 0.84
N SER A 29 -8.85 -10.90 -0.43
CA SER A 29 -9.39 -10.11 -1.53
C SER A 29 -10.85 -9.74 -1.28
N ASN A 30 -11.71 -10.72 -0.98
CA ASN A 30 -13.12 -10.50 -0.70
C ASN A 30 -13.35 -9.57 0.51
N LYS A 31 -12.53 -9.72 1.56
CA LYS A 31 -12.63 -8.87 2.74
C LYS A 31 -12.19 -7.44 2.46
N MET A 32 -11.13 -7.26 1.66
CA MET A 32 -10.66 -5.95 1.23
C MET A 32 -11.67 -5.27 0.31
N THR A 33 -12.23 -5.99 -0.66
CA THR A 33 -13.26 -5.45 -1.58
C THR A 33 -14.47 -4.92 -0.80
N LYS A 34 -15.02 -5.70 0.12
CA LYS A 34 -16.15 -5.25 0.95
C LYS A 34 -15.81 -4.03 1.81
N SER A 35 -14.57 -3.94 2.31
CA SER A 35 -14.12 -2.78 3.08
C SER A 35 -13.99 -1.54 2.19
N LEU A 36 -13.45 -1.69 0.98
CA LEU A 36 -13.34 -0.62 -0.01
C LEU A 36 -14.71 -0.11 -0.45
N GLU A 37 -15.65 -0.99 -0.78
CA GLU A 37 -17.03 -0.63 -1.12
C GLU A 37 -17.68 0.20 0.00
N SER A 38 -17.53 -0.22 1.27
CA SER A 38 -18.05 0.52 2.41
C SER A 38 -17.43 1.92 2.55
N ILE A 39 -16.11 2.04 2.29
CA ILE A 39 -15.40 3.32 2.33
C ILE A 39 -15.87 4.22 1.19
N ILE A 40 -15.95 3.70 -0.03
CA ILE A 40 -16.40 4.44 -1.21
C ILE A 40 -17.83 4.96 -0.98
N GLN A 41 -18.75 4.13 -0.51
CA GLN A 41 -20.12 4.54 -0.21
C GLN A 41 -20.18 5.64 0.87
N THR A 42 -19.32 5.56 1.89
CA THR A 42 -19.24 6.57 2.95
C THR A 42 -18.72 7.89 2.38
N THR A 43 -17.66 7.84 1.57
CA THR A 43 -17.06 9.02 0.92
C THR A 43 -18.05 9.67 -0.06
N GLN A 44 -18.76 8.88 -0.88
CA GLN A 44 -19.79 9.38 -1.80
C GLN A 44 -20.95 10.04 -1.05
N ARG A 45 -21.33 9.53 0.12
CA ARG A 45 -22.36 10.14 0.96
C ARG A 45 -21.92 11.51 1.46
N TRP A 46 -20.68 11.64 1.91
CA TRP A 46 -20.12 12.93 2.36
C TRP A 46 -20.05 13.96 1.22
N HIS A 47 -19.68 13.55 0.00
CA HIS A 47 -19.71 14.42 -1.18
C HIS A 47 -21.14 14.90 -1.52
N LYS A 48 -22.14 14.03 -1.35
CA LYS A 48 -23.52 14.33 -1.71
C LYS A 48 -24.20 15.26 -0.70
N ASP A 49 -23.82 15.20 0.55
CA ASP A 49 -24.40 16.01 1.63
C ASP A 49 -23.84 17.43 1.68
N GLY A 50 -23.08 17.86 0.65
CA GLY A 50 -22.63 19.25 0.47
C GLY A 50 -21.70 19.76 1.56
N CYS A 51 -21.13 18.85 2.35
CA CYS A 51 -20.08 19.20 3.29
C CYS A 51 -18.86 19.65 2.49
N GLY A 52 -18.67 20.97 2.35
CA GLY A 52 -17.45 21.55 1.81
C GLY A 52 -16.28 20.93 2.56
N MET A 53 -15.50 20.07 1.86
CA MET A 53 -14.55 19.23 2.55
C MET A 53 -13.34 20.04 2.98
N ASP A 54 -13.42 20.58 4.17
CA ASP A 54 -12.22 20.67 4.99
C ASP A 54 -11.87 19.24 5.40
N MET A 55 -10.77 18.71 4.84
CA MET A 55 -10.27 17.40 5.21
C MET A 55 -10.13 17.35 6.74
N PRO A 56 -10.69 16.33 7.42
CA PRO A 56 -10.60 16.27 8.89
C PRO A 56 -9.16 16.44 9.35
N GLY A 57 -8.92 17.37 10.29
CA GLY A 57 -7.57 17.69 10.75
C GLY A 57 -6.76 16.48 11.22
N GLU A 58 -7.44 15.43 11.71
CA GLU A 58 -6.83 14.15 12.04
C GLU A 58 -6.24 13.42 10.82
N LEU A 59 -6.90 13.48 9.66
CA LEU A 59 -6.40 12.88 8.43
C LEU A 59 -5.23 13.67 7.87
N VAL A 60 -5.28 14.99 7.91
CA VAL A 60 -4.15 15.85 7.52
C VAL A 60 -2.94 15.55 8.40
N SER A 61 -3.14 15.46 9.71
CA SER A 61 -2.08 15.12 10.67
C SER A 61 -1.48 13.75 10.40
N GLU A 62 -2.31 12.77 10.08
CA GLU A 62 -1.88 11.41 9.72
C GLU A 62 -1.05 11.41 8.43
N MET A 63 -1.49 12.14 7.41
CA MET A 63 -0.75 12.28 6.15
C MET A 63 0.63 12.92 6.36
N LEU A 64 0.67 14.03 7.10
CA LEU A 64 1.91 14.72 7.44
C LEU A 64 2.86 13.81 8.20
N HIS A 65 2.35 13.04 9.17
CA HIS A 65 3.14 12.07 9.91
C HIS A 65 3.83 11.06 8.97
N HIS A 66 3.12 10.51 7.99
CA HIS A 66 3.70 9.58 7.01
C HIS A 66 4.74 10.25 6.12
N CYS A 67 4.51 11.48 5.68
CA CYS A 67 5.47 12.25 4.90
C CYS A 67 6.76 12.53 5.69
N GLU A 68 6.64 12.99 6.93
CA GLU A 68 7.79 13.22 7.80
C GLU A 68 8.57 11.94 8.10
N TRP A 69 7.86 10.83 8.32
CA TRP A 69 8.48 9.53 8.52
C TRP A 69 9.27 9.08 7.28
N ALA A 70 8.70 9.25 6.09
CA ALA A 70 9.38 8.98 4.82
C ALA A 70 10.64 9.82 4.68
N GLN A 71 10.56 11.13 4.92
CA GLN A 71 11.71 12.04 4.85
C GLN A 71 12.84 11.63 5.81
N LYS A 72 12.50 11.26 7.06
CA LYS A 72 13.49 10.76 8.03
C LYS A 72 14.18 9.50 7.52
N LYS A 73 13.43 8.56 6.91
CA LYS A 73 14.00 7.33 6.35
C LYS A 73 14.86 7.59 5.13
N CYS A 74 14.50 8.54 4.28
CA CYS A 74 15.32 8.94 3.13
C CYS A 74 16.66 9.56 3.55
N LYS A 75 16.68 10.38 4.61
CA LYS A 75 17.91 11.00 5.13
C LYS A 75 18.95 10.01 5.62
N THR A 76 18.50 8.85 6.09
CA THR A 76 19.37 7.79 6.62
C THR A 76 19.57 6.64 5.63
N PHE A 77 19.11 6.79 4.38
CA PHE A 77 19.26 5.79 3.35
C PHE A 77 20.56 6.01 2.59
N PHE A 78 21.43 4.99 2.57
CA PHE A 78 22.68 4.98 1.84
C PHE A 78 22.87 3.65 1.11
N GLY A 79 23.44 3.72 -0.07
CA GLY A 79 23.66 2.56 -0.93
C GLY A 79 22.36 2.06 -1.58
N ARG A 80 22.49 1.03 -2.38
CA ARG A 80 21.36 0.40 -3.12
C ARG A 80 20.67 1.30 -4.13
N GLU A 81 21.36 2.31 -4.65
CA GLU A 81 20.86 3.23 -5.66
C GLU A 81 20.37 2.46 -6.90
N ASN A 82 21.11 1.40 -7.28
CA ASN A 82 20.70 0.51 -8.38
C ASN A 82 19.34 -0.14 -8.13
N LEU A 83 19.07 -0.56 -6.90
CA LEU A 83 17.78 -1.19 -6.54
C LEU A 83 16.65 -0.14 -6.55
N VAL A 84 16.91 1.07 -6.08
CA VAL A 84 15.96 2.19 -6.18
C VAL A 84 15.62 2.46 -7.65
N SER A 85 16.63 2.59 -8.51
CA SER A 85 16.43 2.84 -9.96
C SER A 85 15.63 1.72 -10.60
N GLN A 86 15.96 0.46 -10.35
CA GLN A 86 15.24 -0.69 -10.90
C GLN A 86 13.76 -0.71 -10.47
N LEU A 87 13.47 -0.45 -9.19
CA LEU A 87 12.08 -0.41 -8.70
C LEU A 87 11.31 0.77 -9.29
N THR A 88 11.95 1.94 -9.38
CA THR A 88 11.33 3.13 -9.97
C THR A 88 11.02 2.90 -11.45
N GLU A 89 11.98 2.39 -12.21
CA GLU A 89 11.83 2.09 -13.63
C GLU A 89 10.74 1.03 -13.88
N MET A 90 10.67 -0.01 -13.05
CA MET A 90 9.63 -1.02 -13.13
C MET A 90 8.23 -0.44 -12.87
N LEU A 91 8.11 0.52 -11.96
CA LEU A 91 6.84 1.18 -11.63
C LEU A 91 6.44 2.22 -12.69
N GLU A 92 7.40 2.84 -13.38
CA GLU A 92 7.16 3.80 -14.46
C GLU A 92 6.77 3.10 -15.77
N ASN A 93 7.36 1.94 -16.04
CA ASN A 93 7.18 1.19 -17.28
C ASN A 93 6.50 -0.15 -17.02
N PRO A 94 5.19 -0.17 -16.78
CA PRO A 94 4.46 -1.41 -16.61
C PRO A 94 4.59 -2.27 -17.87
N ILE A 95 5.14 -3.48 -17.72
CA ILE A 95 5.13 -4.47 -18.80
C ILE A 95 3.69 -4.91 -18.97
N THR A 96 2.95 -4.20 -19.79
CA THR A 96 1.57 -4.53 -20.16
C THR A 96 1.58 -5.52 -21.31
N GLU A 97 1.77 -6.81 -21.00
CA GLU A 97 1.45 -7.89 -21.94
C GLU A 97 -0.06 -8.20 -22.00
N ARG A 98 -0.87 -7.49 -21.23
CA ARG A 98 -2.33 -7.68 -21.18
C ARG A 98 -3.04 -6.37 -21.50
N GLU A 99 -3.95 -6.45 -22.48
CA GLU A 99 -4.84 -5.37 -22.94
C GLU A 99 -5.88 -4.90 -21.87
N GLU A 100 -5.66 -5.18 -20.60
CA GLU A 100 -6.56 -4.76 -19.53
C GLU A 100 -6.26 -3.31 -19.14
N LYS A 101 -7.15 -2.41 -19.52
CA LYS A 101 -7.12 -0.95 -19.29
C LYS A 101 -6.94 -0.52 -17.81
N PHE A 102 -6.92 -1.44 -16.86
CA PHE A 102 -6.80 -1.20 -15.41
C PHE A 102 -5.80 -2.12 -14.71
N ALA A 103 -4.91 -2.77 -15.44
CA ALA A 103 -3.87 -3.61 -14.85
C ALA A 103 -2.81 -2.75 -14.17
N GLY A 104 -3.02 -2.41 -12.91
CA GLY A 104 -1.99 -1.80 -12.07
C GLY A 104 -0.88 -2.80 -11.77
N ILE A 105 0.37 -2.33 -11.67
CA ILE A 105 1.49 -3.14 -11.22
C ILE A 105 1.49 -3.21 -9.69
N THR A 106 1.61 -4.42 -9.17
CA THR A 106 1.89 -4.64 -7.76
C THR A 106 3.31 -5.17 -7.60
N ALA A 107 4.16 -4.40 -6.94
CA ALA A 107 5.51 -4.83 -6.56
C ALA A 107 5.56 -5.14 -5.05
N CYS A 108 6.17 -6.26 -4.69
CA CYS A 108 6.37 -6.65 -3.30
C CYS A 108 7.85 -6.76 -2.96
N VAL A 109 8.31 -5.99 -1.95
CA VAL A 109 9.68 -6.04 -1.46
C VAL A 109 9.75 -6.96 -0.25
N VAL A 110 10.41 -8.10 -0.41
CA VAL A 110 10.58 -9.13 0.63
C VAL A 110 12.03 -9.15 1.14
N GLY A 111 12.19 -9.42 2.42
CA GLY A 111 13.52 -9.53 3.04
C GLY A 111 13.43 -9.66 4.56
N VAL A 112 14.54 -10.03 5.20
CA VAL A 112 14.63 -10.22 6.66
C VAL A 112 14.31 -8.94 7.43
N SER A 113 13.96 -9.07 8.70
CA SER A 113 13.76 -7.92 9.58
C SER A 113 15.04 -7.09 9.65
N GLY A 114 14.91 -5.76 9.70
CA GLY A 114 16.08 -4.87 9.71
C GLY A 114 16.78 -4.65 8.37
N ALA A 115 16.39 -5.35 7.28
CA ALA A 115 17.01 -5.21 5.96
C ALA A 115 16.83 -3.85 5.27
N GLY A 116 16.16 -2.88 5.90
CA GLY A 116 15.98 -1.55 5.34
C GLY A 116 14.83 -1.42 4.33
N LYS A 117 13.89 -2.38 4.27
CA LYS A 117 12.74 -2.35 3.33
C LYS A 117 11.95 -1.05 3.39
N THR A 118 11.65 -0.60 4.61
CA THR A 118 10.89 0.65 4.83
C THR A 118 11.64 1.87 4.29
N ALA A 119 12.95 1.94 4.49
CA ALA A 119 13.78 3.04 3.99
C ALA A 119 13.90 2.98 2.46
N LEU A 120 14.01 1.78 1.89
CA LEU A 120 13.99 1.56 0.44
C LEU A 120 12.68 2.07 -0.18
N MET A 121 11.53 1.66 0.37
CA MET A 121 10.22 2.11 -0.12
C MET A 121 10.02 3.61 0.01
N ALA A 122 10.50 4.22 1.10
CA ALA A 122 10.48 5.67 1.26
C ALA A 122 11.32 6.37 0.19
N LYS A 123 12.52 5.82 -0.11
CA LYS A 123 13.40 6.37 -1.14
C LYS A 123 12.81 6.23 -2.55
N VAL A 124 12.21 5.09 -2.87
CA VAL A 124 11.51 4.88 -4.15
C VAL A 124 10.35 5.87 -4.29
N ALA A 125 9.52 6.05 -3.27
CA ALA A 125 8.42 7.00 -3.31
C ALA A 125 8.92 8.46 -3.49
N SER A 126 10.01 8.83 -2.82
CA SER A 126 10.65 10.14 -2.98
C SER A 126 11.17 10.35 -4.41
N GLU A 127 11.77 9.33 -5.00
CA GLU A 127 12.27 9.38 -6.38
C GLU A 127 11.13 9.49 -7.38
N MET A 128 10.06 8.70 -7.21
CA MET A 128 8.84 8.77 -8.02
C MET A 128 8.20 10.16 -7.95
N TYR A 129 8.10 10.74 -6.75
CA TYR A 129 7.57 12.09 -6.57
C TYR A 129 8.41 13.14 -7.33
N THR A 130 9.73 13.02 -7.27
CA THR A 130 10.63 13.94 -7.97
C THR A 130 10.51 13.83 -9.48
N ARG A 131 10.46 12.61 -10.02
CA ARG A 131 10.36 12.36 -11.46
C ARG A 131 9.03 12.80 -12.05
N ARG A 132 7.95 12.62 -11.27
CA ARG A 132 6.58 12.94 -11.69
C ARG A 132 6.06 14.30 -11.20
N SER A 133 6.96 15.17 -10.72
CA SER A 133 6.59 16.49 -10.19
C SER A 133 5.86 17.39 -11.21
N ASN A 134 6.02 17.14 -12.50
CA ASN A 134 5.34 17.86 -13.58
C ASN A 134 4.07 17.14 -14.08
N GLU A 135 3.75 15.98 -13.53
CA GLU A 135 2.57 15.20 -13.86
C GLU A 135 1.56 15.33 -12.72
N ASP A 136 0.29 15.43 -13.05
CA ASP A 136 -0.79 15.48 -12.05
C ASP A 136 -1.13 14.08 -11.52
N ILE A 137 -0.08 13.33 -11.14
CA ILE A 137 -0.19 11.96 -10.63
C ILE A 137 0.25 11.94 -9.17
N PRO A 138 -0.67 11.67 -8.23
CA PRO A 138 -0.34 11.65 -6.82
C PRO A 138 0.55 10.46 -6.45
N VAL A 139 1.59 10.71 -5.65
CA VAL A 139 2.39 9.66 -5.00
C VAL A 139 1.98 9.55 -3.54
N ILE A 140 1.31 8.48 -3.20
CA ILE A 140 0.78 8.25 -1.86
C ILE A 140 1.65 7.23 -1.12
N ILE A 141 2.17 7.60 0.04
CA ILE A 141 2.95 6.69 0.90
C ILE A 141 2.28 6.49 2.25
N ARG A 142 2.26 5.24 2.71
CA ARG A 142 1.75 4.88 4.04
C ARG A 142 2.64 3.85 4.72
N PHE A 143 2.79 3.99 6.03
CA PHE A 143 3.56 3.08 6.88
C PHE A 143 2.64 2.48 7.93
N CYS A 144 2.36 1.19 7.84
CA CYS A 144 1.52 0.50 8.80
C CYS A 144 2.16 0.48 10.20
N GLY A 145 1.39 0.83 11.22
CA GLY A 145 1.81 0.75 12.63
C GLY A 145 2.70 1.87 13.13
N THR A 146 2.94 2.95 12.35
CA THR A 146 3.77 4.08 12.77
C THR A 146 3.00 5.17 13.52
N SER A 147 1.68 5.17 13.40
CA SER A 147 0.75 6.07 14.09
C SER A 147 -0.44 5.29 14.64
N PRO A 148 -1.25 5.85 15.52
CA PRO A 148 -2.48 5.21 15.99
C PRO A 148 -3.45 4.87 14.85
N GLY A 149 -3.64 5.77 13.88
CA GLY A 149 -4.51 5.58 12.72
C GLY A 149 -4.01 4.49 11.78
N SER A 150 -2.69 4.37 11.57
CA SER A 150 -2.08 3.40 10.66
C SER A 150 -2.03 1.95 11.19
N ARG A 151 -2.49 1.71 12.43
CA ARG A 151 -2.63 0.34 12.98
C ARG A 151 -3.87 -0.38 12.47
N ASN A 152 -4.84 0.36 11.95
CA ASN A 152 -6.09 -0.18 11.42
C ASN A 152 -6.12 -0.01 9.90
N ALA A 153 -6.23 -1.14 9.18
CA ALA A 153 -6.27 -1.14 7.72
C ALA A 153 -7.42 -0.28 7.16
N ARG A 154 -8.58 -0.25 7.82
CA ARG A 154 -9.71 0.57 7.40
C ARG A 154 -9.38 2.06 7.43
N ASN A 155 -8.76 2.53 8.51
CA ASN A 155 -8.37 3.94 8.64
C ASN A 155 -7.28 4.31 7.63
N LEU A 156 -6.34 3.40 7.42
CA LEU A 156 -5.28 3.57 6.43
C LEU A 156 -5.85 3.73 5.01
N ILE A 157 -6.76 2.84 4.62
CA ILE A 157 -7.42 2.89 3.31
C ILE A 157 -8.28 4.15 3.20
N ALA A 158 -9.05 4.50 4.21
CA ALA A 158 -9.83 5.73 4.23
C ALA A 158 -8.94 6.96 4.01
N SER A 159 -7.78 7.03 4.67
CA SER A 159 -6.83 8.14 4.48
C SER A 159 -6.23 8.21 3.07
N ILE A 160 -6.14 7.09 2.35
CA ILE A 160 -5.74 7.06 0.95
C ILE A 160 -6.88 7.57 0.06
N CYS A 161 -8.10 7.08 0.28
CA CYS A 161 -9.27 7.51 -0.51
C CYS A 161 -9.57 9.01 -0.38
N PHE A 162 -9.25 9.61 0.75
CA PHE A 162 -9.38 11.07 0.94
C PHE A 162 -8.32 11.88 0.20
N GLN A 163 -7.22 11.25 -0.19
CA GLN A 163 -6.11 11.90 -0.88
C GLN A 163 -6.23 11.81 -2.40
N LEU A 164 -7.07 10.90 -2.90
CA LEU A 164 -7.39 10.70 -4.32
C LEU A 164 -8.59 11.54 -4.73
#